data_e7850bbb7d1f3776b2dc3dca50f325b7
#
_entry.id   e7850bbb7d1f3776b2dc3dca50f325b7
#
_cell.length_a   1.000
_cell.length_b   1.000
_cell.length_c   1.000
_cell.angle_alpha   90.00
_cell.angle_beta   90.00
_cell.angle_gamma   90.00
#
_symmetry.space_group_name_H-M   'P 1'
#
loop_
_entity.id
_entity.type
_entity.pdbx_description
1 polymer ?
#
loop_
_entity_poly.entity_id
_entity_poly.type
_entity_poly.pdbx_seq_one_letter_code
_entity_poly.pdbx_strand_id
1 'polypeptide(L)'
;SLSTPKENTIIYCGRRTDTEMYARTLLRDQMLISSFQETCSGIESSTYEIFLNHLEHTFGNDWIVLKALKGRIGIHHSLIPKYIQKEIINLFNEGTLLCLFSTTTITEGVNTSAKNIIITSNKKGIKPLRQFDAKNIAGRAGRFYQHYSGRVIDLNNNFEEIVNGQPEILEHKNYDITFPKTDVDYQITKDKYLSEVERQDKEDIQAQIIASEIPSEVFDCFRVVGPKDKLTLYGYISSVPWWTIEDIKRVSITLAGSNAHRLYWPGFQAIMDIILPVVREEKLKQLIVMRVGQNQYSLITVLLNSYLSGGFLSMVQYYVERKDNPKTKDEAMRQVADFVYNVFKYHLVKYLGLFDVFFRYQVSKSENINMEEVAGLGLLLQKLEYNALSPNARKVSDYGVPFKLIDCYDSKSPYDKGQFDAYEQHIDQEISRLFT
;
A
#
# COMPACT_ATOMS: atom_id res chain seq x y z
N SER A 1 -6.04 40.71 -19.30
CA SER A 1 -7.25 40.27 -18.60
C SER A 1 -6.81 39.39 -17.46
N LEU A 2 -7.01 39.83 -16.21
CA LEU A 2 -6.86 38.99 -15.03
C LEU A 2 -7.94 37.92 -15.13
N SER A 3 -7.55 36.71 -15.51
CA SER A 3 -8.46 35.56 -15.49
C SER A 3 -8.91 35.37 -14.04
N THR A 4 -10.20 35.45 -13.79
CA THR A 4 -10.79 35.04 -12.49
C THR A 4 -10.32 33.65 -12.15
N PRO A 5 -9.77 33.42 -10.93
CA PRO A 5 -9.34 32.09 -10.53
C PRO A 5 -10.54 31.14 -10.67
N LYS A 6 -10.34 30.03 -11.39
CA LYS A 6 -11.39 29.02 -11.55
C LYS A 6 -11.75 28.47 -10.18
N GLU A 7 -13.04 28.41 -9.85
CA GLU A 7 -13.52 27.86 -8.60
C GLU A 7 -13.45 26.31 -8.65
N ASN A 8 -12.34 25.74 -8.22
CA ASN A 8 -12.19 24.30 -8.09
C ASN A 8 -12.82 23.79 -6.78
N THR A 9 -13.27 22.53 -6.79
CA THR A 9 -14.01 21.93 -5.69
C THR A 9 -13.47 20.57 -5.30
N ILE A 10 -13.17 20.40 -4.01
CA ILE A 10 -12.89 19.08 -3.43
C ILE A 10 -14.20 18.53 -2.84
N ILE A 11 -14.52 17.26 -3.13
CA ILE A 11 -15.64 16.55 -2.55
C ILE A 11 -15.08 15.46 -1.65
N TYR A 12 -15.23 15.68 -0.33
CA TYR A 12 -14.80 14.72 0.66
C TYR A 12 -15.79 13.57 0.77
N CYS A 13 -15.27 12.33 0.67
CA CYS A 13 -16.01 11.08 0.79
C CYS A 13 -15.45 10.25 1.94
N GLY A 14 -16.33 9.63 2.72
CA GLY A 14 -15.94 8.81 3.87
C GLY A 14 -15.24 7.50 3.48
N ARG A 15 -15.55 6.96 2.30
CA ARG A 15 -15.03 5.69 1.79
C ARG A 15 -14.46 5.83 0.40
N ARG A 16 -13.52 4.95 0.06
CA ARG A 16 -12.91 4.87 -1.29
C ARG A 16 -13.96 4.54 -2.37
N THR A 17 -14.87 3.61 -2.08
CA THR A 17 -15.97 3.24 -2.98
C THR A 17 -16.93 4.40 -3.25
N ASP A 18 -17.12 5.29 -2.28
CA ASP A 18 -18.00 6.44 -2.42
C ASP A 18 -17.42 7.47 -3.38
N THR A 19 -16.08 7.65 -3.41
CA THR A 19 -15.41 8.55 -4.38
C THR A 19 -15.68 8.11 -5.82
N GLU A 20 -15.60 6.81 -6.11
CA GLU A 20 -15.86 6.27 -7.43
C GLU A 20 -17.36 6.28 -7.77
N MET A 21 -18.21 5.95 -6.80
CA MET A 21 -19.67 5.93 -6.98
C MET A 21 -20.21 7.33 -7.29
N TYR A 22 -19.79 8.35 -6.55
CA TYR A 22 -20.23 9.73 -6.79
C TYR A 22 -19.67 10.29 -8.09
N ALA A 23 -18.41 10.00 -8.42
CA ALA A 23 -17.85 10.36 -9.71
C ALA A 23 -18.63 9.73 -10.87
N ARG A 24 -18.99 8.43 -10.75
CA ARG A 24 -19.82 7.73 -11.74
C ARG A 24 -21.21 8.36 -11.87
N THR A 25 -21.80 8.80 -10.78
CA THR A 25 -23.11 9.49 -10.78
C THR A 25 -23.00 10.82 -11.48
N LEU A 26 -21.94 11.60 -11.19
CA LEU A 26 -21.74 12.91 -11.81
C LEU A 26 -21.49 12.81 -13.33
N LEU A 27 -20.78 11.78 -13.77
CA LEU A 27 -20.54 11.51 -15.20
C LEU A 27 -21.82 11.23 -16.01
N ARG A 28 -22.96 10.95 -15.39
CA ARG A 28 -24.26 10.77 -16.07
C ARG A 28 -24.89 12.10 -16.46
N ASP A 29 -24.51 13.19 -15.81
CA ASP A 29 -24.96 14.54 -16.14
C ASP A 29 -24.14 15.14 -17.27
N GLN A 30 -24.60 14.90 -18.51
CA GLN A 30 -23.91 15.31 -19.73
C GLN A 30 -23.78 16.85 -19.82
N MET A 31 -24.78 17.60 -19.33
CA MET A 31 -24.74 19.07 -19.37
C MET A 31 -23.62 19.60 -18.46
N LEU A 32 -23.50 19.05 -17.25
CA LEU A 32 -22.46 19.44 -16.33
C LEU A 32 -21.06 19.05 -16.86
N ILE A 33 -20.91 17.85 -17.40
CA ILE A 33 -19.63 17.41 -17.98
C ILE A 33 -19.21 18.28 -19.17
N SER A 34 -20.13 18.61 -20.07
CA SER A 34 -19.84 19.53 -21.19
C SER A 34 -19.40 20.90 -20.68
N SER A 35 -20.07 21.45 -19.65
CA SER A 35 -19.68 22.70 -19.01
C SER A 35 -18.27 22.63 -18.38
N PHE A 36 -17.90 21.51 -17.75
CA PHE A 36 -16.56 21.31 -17.22
C PHE A 36 -15.51 21.30 -18.34
N GLN A 37 -15.77 20.57 -19.41
CA GLN A 37 -14.88 20.50 -20.57
C GLN A 37 -14.69 21.86 -21.23
N GLU A 38 -15.78 22.62 -21.47
CA GLU A 38 -15.73 23.97 -22.00
C GLU A 38 -14.93 24.92 -21.09
N THR A 39 -15.17 24.86 -19.77
CA THR A 39 -14.43 25.68 -18.80
C THR A 39 -12.94 25.40 -18.83
N CYS A 40 -12.54 24.15 -19.07
CA CYS A 40 -11.13 23.74 -19.14
C CYS A 40 -10.53 23.86 -20.55
N SER A 41 -11.31 24.12 -21.61
CA SER A 41 -10.83 24.11 -23.00
C SER A 41 -9.71 25.10 -23.29
N GLY A 42 -9.59 26.18 -22.50
CA GLY A 42 -8.52 27.19 -22.62
C GLY A 42 -7.28 26.89 -21.75
N ILE A 43 -7.21 25.75 -21.08
CA ILE A 43 -6.04 25.35 -20.30
C ILE A 43 -5.23 24.36 -21.13
N GLU A 44 -4.15 24.85 -21.72
CA GLU A 44 -3.16 23.98 -22.36
C GLU A 44 -2.30 23.30 -21.28
N SER A 45 -2.65 22.07 -20.91
CA SER A 45 -1.76 21.19 -20.16
C SER A 45 -1.21 20.13 -21.12
N SER A 46 0.03 20.30 -21.53
CA SER A 46 0.71 19.30 -22.38
C SER A 46 0.73 17.90 -21.72
N THR A 47 0.72 17.86 -20.40
CA THR A 47 0.76 16.63 -19.61
C THR A 47 -0.60 15.92 -19.59
N TYR A 48 -1.71 16.63 -19.62
CA TYR A 48 -3.05 16.04 -19.51
C TYR A 48 -3.35 15.02 -20.62
N GLU A 49 -3.14 15.39 -21.88
CA GLU A 49 -3.45 14.50 -23.00
C GLU A 49 -2.54 13.27 -23.05
N ILE A 50 -1.22 13.46 -22.84
CA ILE A 50 -0.29 12.33 -22.80
C ILE A 50 -0.57 11.41 -21.62
N PHE A 51 -1.03 11.96 -20.48
CA PHE A 51 -1.42 11.18 -19.31
C PHE A 51 -2.70 10.37 -19.56
N LEU A 52 -3.74 10.96 -20.19
CA LEU A 52 -4.94 10.20 -20.58
C LEU A 52 -4.61 9.04 -21.51
N ASN A 53 -3.78 9.28 -22.53
CA ASN A 53 -3.35 8.26 -23.47
C ASN A 53 -2.56 7.13 -22.78
N HIS A 54 -1.67 7.49 -21.84
CA HIS A 54 -0.95 6.54 -21.01
C HIS A 54 -1.91 5.65 -20.19
N LEU A 55 -2.90 6.25 -19.53
CA LEU A 55 -3.87 5.50 -18.73
C LEU A 55 -4.75 4.60 -19.59
N GLU A 56 -5.18 5.08 -20.77
CA GLU A 56 -5.98 4.31 -21.71
C GLU A 56 -5.22 3.08 -22.21
N HIS A 57 -3.96 3.26 -22.59
CA HIS A 57 -3.08 2.19 -23.04
C HIS A 57 -2.78 1.18 -21.92
N THR A 58 -2.49 1.68 -20.72
CA THR A 58 -2.04 0.83 -19.60
C THR A 58 -3.20 0.13 -18.90
N PHE A 59 -4.29 0.83 -18.64
CA PHE A 59 -5.40 0.32 -17.82
C PHE A 59 -6.68 0.03 -18.61
N GLY A 60 -6.77 0.50 -19.84
CA GLY A 60 -7.98 0.36 -20.67
C GLY A 60 -9.09 1.36 -20.35
N ASN A 61 -10.06 1.49 -21.25
CA ASN A 61 -11.12 2.50 -21.19
C ASN A 61 -12.19 2.26 -20.10
N ASP A 62 -12.24 1.07 -19.52
CA ASP A 62 -13.31 0.71 -18.57
C ASP A 62 -13.09 1.17 -17.16
N TRP A 63 -11.88 1.62 -16.82
CA TRP A 63 -11.54 2.07 -15.49
C TRP A 63 -12.19 3.44 -15.16
N ILE A 64 -12.90 3.51 -14.02
CA ILE A 64 -13.66 4.71 -13.62
C ILE A 64 -12.75 5.95 -13.46
N VAL A 65 -11.50 5.78 -13.03
CA VAL A 65 -10.57 6.90 -12.87
C VAL A 65 -10.28 7.57 -14.22
N LEU A 66 -10.06 6.79 -15.28
CA LEU A 66 -9.86 7.33 -16.63
C LEU A 66 -11.13 8.02 -17.16
N LYS A 67 -12.31 7.39 -16.96
CA LYS A 67 -13.59 7.99 -17.36
C LYS A 67 -13.82 9.32 -16.67
N ALA A 68 -13.51 9.41 -15.38
CA ALA A 68 -13.63 10.64 -14.61
C ALA A 68 -12.67 11.73 -15.12
N LEU A 69 -11.41 11.39 -15.36
CA LEU A 69 -10.42 12.31 -15.90
C LEU A 69 -10.85 12.90 -17.26
N LYS A 70 -11.38 12.07 -18.18
CA LYS A 70 -11.95 12.55 -19.46
C LYS A 70 -13.11 13.54 -19.27
N GLY A 71 -13.83 13.44 -18.14
CA GLY A 71 -14.86 14.41 -17.70
C GLY A 71 -14.34 15.56 -16.85
N ARG A 72 -13.02 15.79 -16.79
CA ARG A 72 -12.39 16.84 -15.95
C ARG A 72 -12.64 16.67 -14.46
N ILE A 73 -12.82 15.43 -14.01
CA ILE A 73 -13.04 15.03 -12.62
C ILE A 73 -11.87 14.17 -12.16
N GLY A 74 -11.27 14.50 -11.01
CA GLY A 74 -10.27 13.68 -10.33
C GLY A 74 -10.90 12.75 -9.31
N ILE A 75 -10.32 11.55 -9.16
CA ILE A 75 -10.61 10.61 -8.06
C ILE A 75 -9.29 10.35 -7.35
N HIS A 76 -9.27 10.53 -6.02
CA HIS A 76 -8.04 10.41 -5.23
C HIS A 76 -8.28 9.61 -3.95
N HIS A 77 -7.66 8.45 -3.85
CA HIS A 77 -7.63 7.63 -2.63
C HIS A 77 -6.43 6.66 -2.64
N SER A 78 -6.07 6.12 -1.49
CA SER A 78 -4.86 5.32 -1.26
C SER A 78 -4.73 4.02 -2.09
N LEU A 79 -5.78 3.56 -2.77
CA LEU A 79 -5.72 2.37 -3.63
C LEU A 79 -5.51 2.70 -5.12
N ILE A 80 -5.34 3.96 -5.47
CA ILE A 80 -4.89 4.37 -6.82
C ILE A 80 -3.35 4.31 -6.83
N PRO A 81 -2.70 3.86 -7.92
CA PRO A 81 -1.24 3.90 -8.03
C PRO A 81 -0.67 5.29 -7.73
N LYS A 82 0.45 5.33 -6.98
CA LYS A 82 1.01 6.56 -6.41
C LYS A 82 1.28 7.65 -7.46
N TYR A 83 1.81 7.28 -8.63
CA TYR A 83 2.09 8.25 -9.70
C TYR A 83 0.81 8.87 -10.28
N ILE A 84 -0.28 8.09 -10.36
CA ILE A 84 -1.58 8.58 -10.81
C ILE A 84 -2.18 9.53 -9.77
N GLN A 85 -2.07 9.19 -8.47
CA GLN A 85 -2.49 10.09 -7.40
C GLN A 85 -1.78 11.44 -7.50
N LYS A 86 -0.44 11.42 -7.69
CA LYS A 86 0.40 12.60 -7.83
C LYS A 86 -0.04 13.46 -9.02
N GLU A 87 -0.23 12.83 -10.19
CA GLU A 87 -0.61 13.54 -11.40
C GLU A 87 -2.02 14.16 -11.32
N ILE A 88 -2.98 13.42 -10.75
CA ILE A 88 -4.33 13.97 -10.50
C ILE A 88 -4.27 15.24 -9.64
N ILE A 89 -3.41 15.27 -8.62
CA ILE A 89 -3.24 16.45 -7.79
C ILE A 89 -2.59 17.60 -8.55
N ASN A 90 -1.58 17.34 -9.38
CA ASN A 90 -0.95 18.36 -10.22
C ASN A 90 -1.99 18.99 -11.16
N LEU A 91 -2.73 18.17 -11.91
CA LEU A 91 -3.78 18.59 -12.82
C LEU A 91 -4.91 19.38 -12.12
N PHE A 92 -5.26 18.99 -10.88
CA PHE A 92 -6.22 19.73 -10.08
C PHE A 92 -5.69 21.10 -9.65
N ASN A 93 -4.44 21.17 -9.22
CA ASN A 93 -3.80 22.45 -8.83
C ASN A 93 -3.60 23.40 -10.02
N GLU A 94 -3.34 22.86 -11.21
CA GLU A 94 -3.25 23.63 -12.46
C GLU A 94 -4.62 24.11 -12.98
N GLY A 95 -5.72 23.62 -12.38
CA GLY A 95 -7.08 23.94 -12.81
C GLY A 95 -7.55 23.16 -14.04
N THR A 96 -6.80 22.16 -14.48
CA THR A 96 -7.20 21.24 -15.57
C THR A 96 -8.35 20.33 -15.13
N LEU A 97 -8.43 20.04 -13.83
CA LEU A 97 -9.54 19.34 -13.18
C LEU A 97 -10.30 20.32 -12.29
N LEU A 98 -11.62 20.38 -12.43
CA LEU A 98 -12.47 21.29 -11.64
C LEU A 98 -13.02 20.67 -10.37
N CYS A 99 -13.14 19.34 -10.35
CA CYS A 99 -13.72 18.59 -9.26
C CYS A 99 -12.79 17.46 -8.86
N LEU A 100 -12.61 17.25 -7.55
CA LEU A 100 -11.78 16.18 -7.00
C LEU A 100 -12.53 15.43 -5.91
N PHE A 101 -12.95 14.19 -6.19
CA PHE A 101 -13.47 13.28 -5.17
C PHE A 101 -12.32 12.67 -4.39
N SER A 102 -12.29 12.87 -3.07
CA SER A 102 -11.20 12.37 -2.26
C SER A 102 -11.65 11.86 -0.89
N THR A 103 -10.87 10.95 -0.31
CA THR A 103 -10.94 10.55 1.08
C THR A 103 -9.99 11.41 1.94
N THR A 104 -9.77 11.05 3.21
CA THR A 104 -8.79 11.74 4.07
C THR A 104 -7.36 11.77 3.52
N THR A 105 -7.03 10.98 2.49
CA THR A 105 -5.72 11.04 1.81
C THR A 105 -5.38 12.43 1.26
N ILE A 106 -6.38 13.28 1.01
CA ILE A 106 -6.16 14.67 0.58
C ILE A 106 -5.49 15.52 1.66
N THR A 107 -5.56 15.11 2.93
CA THR A 107 -4.95 15.84 4.05
C THR A 107 -3.54 15.40 4.35
N GLU A 108 -3.10 14.25 3.83
CA GLU A 108 -1.82 13.62 4.13
C GLU A 108 -0.80 13.89 3.00
N GLY A 109 0.21 14.71 3.27
CA GLY A 109 1.38 14.87 2.39
C GLY A 109 1.13 15.55 1.03
N VAL A 110 -0.08 16.07 0.78
CA VAL A 110 -0.45 16.64 -0.51
C VAL A 110 -0.70 18.14 -0.38
N ASN A 111 -0.04 18.92 -1.21
CA ASN A 111 -0.25 20.37 -1.23
C ASN A 111 -1.38 20.72 -2.21
N THR A 112 -2.62 20.56 -1.78
CA THR A 112 -3.81 20.96 -2.55
C THR A 112 -4.55 22.09 -1.86
N SER A 113 -5.11 22.96 -2.65
CA SER A 113 -6.07 23.96 -2.20
C SER A 113 -7.25 23.99 -3.17
N ALA A 114 -8.44 24.20 -2.62
CA ALA A 114 -9.65 24.35 -3.39
C ALA A 114 -10.39 25.60 -2.94
N LYS A 115 -11.19 26.20 -3.83
CA LYS A 115 -12.11 27.26 -3.46
C LYS A 115 -13.23 26.72 -2.58
N ASN A 116 -13.77 25.56 -2.94
CA ASN A 116 -14.90 24.93 -2.27
C ASN A 116 -14.53 23.52 -1.78
N ILE A 117 -15.05 23.16 -0.61
CA ILE A 117 -15.04 21.78 -0.12
C ILE A 117 -16.48 21.37 0.18
N ILE A 118 -16.92 20.24 -0.36
CA ILE A 118 -18.22 19.64 -0.10
C ILE A 118 -17.99 18.39 0.77
N ILE A 119 -18.66 18.35 1.92
CA ILE A 119 -18.59 17.23 2.86
C ILE A 119 -19.80 16.32 2.63
N THR A 120 -19.56 15.12 2.11
CA THR A 120 -20.61 14.11 1.86
C THR A 120 -20.75 13.10 2.99
N SER A 121 -19.82 13.08 3.94
CA SER A 121 -19.82 12.09 5.04
C SER A 121 -19.06 12.61 6.25
N ASN A 122 -19.58 12.35 7.43
CA ASN A 122 -18.93 12.62 8.72
C ASN A 122 -18.21 11.37 9.26
N LYS A 123 -17.72 10.51 8.36
CA LYS A 123 -16.99 9.28 8.69
C LYS A 123 -15.68 9.20 7.95
N LYS A 124 -14.70 8.51 8.56
CA LYS A 124 -13.46 8.02 7.97
C LYS A 124 -13.53 6.49 7.90
N GLY A 125 -13.92 5.95 6.75
CA GLY A 125 -14.27 4.54 6.62
C GLY A 125 -15.56 4.21 7.37
N ILE A 126 -15.46 3.37 8.40
CA ILE A 126 -16.59 3.01 9.28
C ILE A 126 -16.63 3.82 10.58
N LYS A 127 -15.53 4.51 10.92
CA LYS A 127 -15.40 5.28 12.17
C LYS A 127 -15.92 6.71 12.00
N PRO A 128 -16.46 7.35 13.05
CA PRO A 128 -16.75 8.78 13.04
C PRO A 128 -15.50 9.60 12.69
N LEU A 129 -15.70 10.72 12.00
CA LEU A 129 -14.64 11.66 11.70
C LEU A 129 -14.19 12.35 13.00
N ARG A 130 -12.90 12.40 13.24
CA ARG A 130 -12.32 13.09 14.41
C ARG A 130 -12.18 14.58 14.14
N GLN A 131 -12.18 15.38 15.21
CA GLN A 131 -11.99 16.84 15.10
C GLN A 131 -10.73 17.18 14.31
N PHE A 132 -9.61 16.52 14.60
CA PHE A 132 -8.34 16.74 13.89
C PHE A 132 -8.46 16.50 12.39
N ASP A 133 -9.06 15.39 11.97
CA ASP A 133 -9.29 15.08 10.56
C ASP A 133 -10.22 16.12 9.91
N ALA A 134 -11.31 16.51 10.61
CA ALA A 134 -12.26 17.51 10.13
C ALA A 134 -11.63 18.88 9.93
N LYS A 135 -10.80 19.34 10.87
CA LYS A 135 -10.03 20.59 10.73
C LYS A 135 -9.06 20.54 9.57
N ASN A 136 -8.36 19.43 9.38
CA ASN A 136 -7.44 19.25 8.28
C ASN A 136 -8.15 19.25 6.92
N ILE A 137 -9.35 18.65 6.82
CA ILE A 137 -10.18 18.69 5.61
C ILE A 137 -10.63 20.13 5.35
N ALA A 138 -11.26 20.80 6.34
CA ALA A 138 -11.72 22.17 6.21
C ALA A 138 -10.58 23.13 5.83
N GLY A 139 -9.38 22.93 6.38
CA GLY A 139 -8.19 23.72 6.08
C GLY A 139 -7.64 23.59 4.65
N ARG A 140 -8.24 22.74 3.82
CA ARG A 140 -7.96 22.68 2.38
C ARG A 140 -8.79 23.69 1.58
N ALA A 141 -9.79 24.33 2.18
CA ALA A 141 -10.55 25.40 1.56
C ALA A 141 -9.82 26.75 1.72
N GLY A 142 -9.64 27.49 0.61
CA GLY A 142 -9.22 28.87 0.65
C GLY A 142 -7.79 29.12 1.13
N ARG A 143 -6.78 28.42 0.60
CA ARG A 143 -5.38 28.74 0.94
C ARG A 143 -4.97 30.14 0.47
N PHE A 144 -4.39 30.92 1.38
CA PHE A 144 -4.09 32.33 1.30
C PHE A 144 -3.43 32.79 -0.02
N TYR A 145 -2.53 32.00 -0.61
CA TYR A 145 -1.86 32.39 -1.87
C TYR A 145 -2.69 32.12 -3.14
N GLN A 146 -3.78 31.36 -3.06
CA GLN A 146 -4.59 30.99 -4.23
C GLN A 146 -6.02 31.53 -4.15
N HIS A 147 -6.59 31.55 -2.96
CA HIS A 147 -7.96 32.02 -2.71
C HIS A 147 -8.01 32.86 -1.43
N TYR A 148 -8.54 34.07 -1.53
CA TYR A 148 -8.72 34.97 -0.37
C TYR A 148 -9.69 34.39 0.69
N SER A 149 -10.68 33.61 0.26
CA SER A 149 -11.62 32.91 1.12
C SER A 149 -12.02 31.58 0.52
N GLY A 150 -12.23 30.56 1.37
CA GLY A 150 -12.75 29.25 1.00
C GLY A 150 -14.15 29.04 1.54
N ARG A 151 -14.90 28.10 0.93
CA ARG A 151 -16.22 27.69 1.39
C ARG A 151 -16.18 26.22 1.75
N VAL A 152 -16.77 25.86 2.90
CA VAL A 152 -17.03 24.49 3.30
C VAL A 152 -18.55 24.29 3.31
N ILE A 153 -19.03 23.34 2.52
CA ILE A 153 -20.45 23.03 2.35
C ILE A 153 -20.68 21.66 2.96
N ASP A 154 -21.44 21.61 4.05
CA ASP A 154 -21.79 20.37 4.72
C ASP A 154 -23.16 19.85 4.25
N LEU A 155 -23.18 18.64 3.70
CA LEU A 155 -24.42 17.97 3.29
C LEU A 155 -25.07 17.14 4.41
N ASN A 156 -24.42 17.04 5.58
CA ASN A 156 -24.88 16.21 6.71
C ASN A 156 -25.31 17.02 7.95
N ASN A 157 -25.15 18.34 7.90
CA ASN A 157 -25.58 19.33 8.91
C ASN A 157 -24.91 19.24 10.31
N ASN A 158 -23.85 18.45 10.50
CA ASN A 158 -23.14 18.35 11.79
C ASN A 158 -21.61 18.35 11.68
N PHE A 159 -21.06 18.69 10.51
CA PHE A 159 -19.61 18.79 10.32
C PHE A 159 -19.01 19.97 11.11
N GLU A 160 -19.73 21.09 11.21
CA GLU A 160 -19.33 22.25 12.00
C GLU A 160 -19.20 21.90 13.49
N GLU A 161 -20.12 21.11 14.03
CA GLU A 161 -20.05 20.62 15.41
C GLU A 161 -18.79 19.77 15.66
N ILE A 162 -18.40 18.94 14.68
CA ILE A 162 -17.18 18.14 14.76
C ILE A 162 -15.94 19.05 14.74
N VAL A 163 -15.90 20.06 13.86
CA VAL A 163 -14.78 21.00 13.74
C VAL A 163 -14.61 21.81 15.03
N ASN A 164 -15.71 22.27 15.63
CA ASN A 164 -15.73 23.11 16.83
C ASN A 164 -15.77 22.29 18.14
N GLY A 165 -15.86 20.96 18.06
CA GLY A 165 -15.88 20.07 19.20
C GLY A 165 -14.63 20.17 20.08
N GLN A 166 -14.65 19.48 21.20
CA GLN A 166 -13.46 19.41 22.08
C GLN A 166 -12.34 18.65 21.36
N PRO A 167 -11.09 19.13 21.43
CA PRO A 167 -9.94 18.39 20.93
C PRO A 167 -9.87 17.04 21.65
N GLU A 168 -9.62 15.97 20.89
CA GLU A 168 -9.31 14.69 21.52
C GLU A 168 -8.09 14.88 22.41
N ILE A 169 -8.28 14.69 23.70
CA ILE A 169 -7.16 14.60 24.62
C ILE A 169 -6.42 13.32 24.20
N LEU A 170 -5.18 13.48 23.72
CA LEU A 170 -4.27 12.35 23.60
C LEU A 170 -4.08 11.83 25.05
N GLU A 171 -4.87 10.83 25.41
CA GLU A 171 -4.60 10.10 26.62
C GLU A 171 -3.18 9.60 26.51
N HIS A 172 -2.30 10.09 27.38
CA HIS A 172 -1.02 9.45 27.55
C HIS A 172 -1.32 7.97 27.78
N LYS A 173 -0.72 7.07 27.01
CA LYS A 173 -0.71 5.66 27.36
C LYS A 173 -0.10 5.55 28.74
N ASN A 174 -0.90 5.68 29.77
CA ASN A 174 -0.49 5.37 31.12
C ASN A 174 -0.41 3.85 31.18
N TYR A 175 0.81 3.33 31.08
CA TYR A 175 1.10 1.93 31.35
C TYR A 175 0.97 1.70 32.87
N ASP A 176 -0.23 1.86 33.40
CA ASP A 176 -0.56 1.44 34.74
C ASP A 176 -0.99 -0.04 34.77
N ILE A 177 -1.21 -0.55 35.98
CA ILE A 177 -1.58 -1.95 36.19
C ILE A 177 -2.90 -2.31 35.50
N THR A 178 -3.78 -1.35 35.27
CA THR A 178 -5.14 -1.57 34.72
C THR A 178 -5.18 -1.63 33.19
N PHE A 179 -4.12 -1.12 32.52
CA PHE A 179 -4.06 -1.13 31.07
C PHE A 179 -3.70 -2.52 30.55
N PRO A 180 -4.54 -3.13 29.68
CA PRO A 180 -4.24 -4.45 29.11
C PRO A 180 -2.99 -4.36 28.21
N LYS A 181 -1.99 -5.18 28.50
CA LYS A 181 -0.71 -5.23 27.81
C LYS A 181 -0.59 -6.51 27.00
N THR A 182 0.13 -6.43 25.90
CA THR A 182 0.51 -7.57 25.09
C THR A 182 1.90 -8.08 25.50
N ASP A 183 2.30 -9.26 25.07
CA ASP A 183 3.63 -9.81 25.28
C ASP A 183 4.75 -8.91 24.70
N VAL A 184 4.45 -8.12 23.65
CA VAL A 184 5.36 -7.08 23.14
C VAL A 184 5.56 -5.98 24.16
N ASP A 185 4.48 -5.54 24.84
CA ASP A 185 4.55 -4.49 25.83
C ASP A 185 5.34 -4.91 27.07
N TYR A 186 5.35 -6.21 27.44
CA TYR A 186 6.07 -6.71 28.63
C TYR A 186 7.56 -6.41 28.58
N GLN A 187 8.20 -6.46 27.41
CA GLN A 187 9.62 -6.21 27.25
C GLN A 187 10.03 -4.78 27.63
N ILE A 188 9.17 -3.80 27.34
CA ILE A 188 9.43 -2.38 27.54
C ILE A 188 8.83 -1.84 28.85
N THR A 189 7.86 -2.56 29.45
CA THR A 189 7.17 -2.10 30.65
C THR A 189 7.94 -2.47 31.90
N LYS A 190 8.14 -1.47 32.79
CA LYS A 190 8.76 -1.70 34.10
C LYS A 190 7.85 -2.56 34.97
N ASP A 191 8.42 -3.45 35.76
CA ASP A 191 7.68 -4.46 36.56
C ASP A 191 6.67 -3.84 37.54
N LYS A 192 6.93 -2.64 38.04
CA LYS A 192 6.00 -1.91 38.90
C LYS A 192 4.66 -1.55 38.25
N TYR A 193 4.59 -1.59 36.92
CA TYR A 193 3.38 -1.33 36.15
C TYR A 193 2.75 -2.60 35.57
N LEU A 194 3.27 -3.77 35.94
CA LEU A 194 2.74 -5.08 35.59
C LEU A 194 1.96 -5.66 36.77
N SER A 195 0.82 -6.28 36.49
CA SER A 195 0.12 -7.14 37.46
C SER A 195 0.98 -8.37 37.78
N GLU A 196 0.64 -9.11 38.83
CA GLU A 196 1.34 -10.33 39.21
C GLU A 196 1.33 -11.38 38.08
N VAL A 197 0.20 -11.55 37.43
CA VAL A 197 0.04 -12.46 36.26
C VAL A 197 0.92 -12.00 35.08
N GLU A 198 0.95 -10.71 34.79
CA GLU A 198 1.75 -10.17 33.68
C GLU A 198 3.27 -10.28 33.97
N ARG A 199 3.68 -10.16 35.25
CA ARG A 199 5.08 -10.39 35.64
C ARG A 199 5.48 -11.85 35.46
N GLN A 200 4.63 -12.78 35.92
CA GLN A 200 4.88 -14.19 35.74
C GLN A 200 4.96 -14.55 34.25
N ASP A 201 4.01 -14.07 33.42
CA ASP A 201 4.06 -14.22 31.97
C ASP A 201 5.35 -13.68 31.35
N LYS A 202 5.84 -12.52 31.82
CA LYS A 202 7.11 -11.93 31.36
C LYS A 202 8.29 -12.83 31.71
N GLU A 203 8.35 -13.32 32.96
CA GLU A 203 9.40 -14.21 33.43
C GLU A 203 9.39 -15.55 32.65
N ASP A 204 8.22 -16.12 32.42
CA ASP A 204 8.07 -17.36 31.67
C ASP A 204 8.53 -17.19 30.21
N ILE A 205 8.18 -16.06 29.58
CA ILE A 205 8.66 -15.72 28.22
C ILE A 205 10.18 -15.57 28.22
N GLN A 206 10.75 -14.86 29.18
CA GLN A 206 12.20 -14.69 29.28
C GLN A 206 12.94 -16.02 29.47
N ALA A 207 12.40 -16.90 30.33
CA ALA A 207 12.95 -18.23 30.51
C ALA A 207 12.92 -19.06 29.21
N GLN A 208 11.83 -18.98 28.44
CA GLN A 208 11.71 -19.64 27.14
C GLN A 208 12.68 -19.06 26.10
N ILE A 209 12.90 -17.74 26.09
CA ILE A 209 13.89 -17.09 25.20
C ILE A 209 15.30 -17.62 25.52
N ILE A 210 15.67 -17.66 26.80
CA ILE A 210 16.97 -18.19 27.23
C ILE A 210 17.11 -19.66 26.83
N ALA A 211 16.09 -20.48 27.10
CA ALA A 211 16.08 -21.91 26.75
C ALA A 211 16.14 -22.18 25.24
N SER A 212 15.71 -21.25 24.40
CA SER A 212 15.78 -21.38 22.96
C SER A 212 17.20 -21.25 22.39
N GLU A 213 18.14 -20.72 23.18
CA GLU A 213 19.52 -20.44 22.74
C GLU A 213 19.64 -19.55 21.50
N ILE A 214 18.59 -18.80 21.15
CA ILE A 214 18.63 -17.86 20.02
C ILE A 214 19.41 -16.62 20.44
N PRO A 215 20.45 -16.19 19.68
CA PRO A 215 21.17 -14.96 19.98
C PRO A 215 20.24 -13.74 20.01
N SER A 216 20.50 -12.79 20.90
CA SER A 216 19.67 -11.60 21.05
C SER A 216 19.57 -10.79 19.77
N GLU A 217 20.66 -10.67 18.99
CA GLU A 217 20.66 -9.98 17.70
C GLU A 217 19.72 -10.61 16.65
N VAL A 218 19.49 -11.93 16.75
CA VAL A 218 18.53 -12.65 15.90
C VAL A 218 17.12 -12.51 16.45
N PHE A 219 16.94 -12.68 17.77
CA PHE A 219 15.64 -12.65 18.43
C PHE A 219 14.99 -11.27 18.41
N ASP A 220 15.78 -10.20 18.57
CA ASP A 220 15.31 -8.82 18.66
C ASP A 220 14.93 -8.21 17.28
N CYS A 221 15.17 -8.93 16.19
CA CYS A 221 14.66 -8.53 14.88
C CYS A 221 13.12 -8.50 14.88
N PHE A 222 12.53 -7.63 14.05
CA PHE A 222 11.06 -7.53 13.88
C PHE A 222 10.28 -7.39 15.20
N ARG A 223 10.61 -6.37 15.99
CA ARG A 223 10.02 -6.10 17.33
C ARG A 223 8.50 -5.94 17.33
N VAL A 224 7.87 -5.74 16.17
CA VAL A 224 6.41 -5.70 16.01
C VAL A 224 5.73 -7.08 16.11
N VAL A 225 6.50 -8.17 16.12
CA VAL A 225 6.01 -9.53 16.38
C VAL A 225 6.34 -9.91 17.81
N GLY A 226 5.36 -10.37 18.55
CA GLY A 226 5.50 -10.71 19.97
C GLY A 226 6.46 -11.87 20.21
N PRO A 227 7.09 -11.91 21.39
CA PRO A 227 8.03 -12.98 21.75
C PRO A 227 7.43 -14.39 21.68
N LYS A 228 6.17 -14.57 22.11
CA LYS A 228 5.47 -15.86 22.04
C LYS A 228 5.32 -16.33 20.59
N ASP A 229 4.95 -15.43 19.67
CA ASP A 229 4.84 -15.75 18.25
C ASP A 229 6.21 -16.06 17.62
N LYS A 230 7.27 -15.36 18.04
CA LYS A 230 8.65 -15.65 17.61
C LYS A 230 9.12 -17.02 18.04
N LEU A 231 8.92 -17.40 19.30
CA LEU A 231 9.26 -18.72 19.82
C LEU A 231 8.47 -19.82 19.12
N THR A 232 7.18 -19.59 18.89
CA THR A 232 6.32 -20.51 18.14
C THR A 232 6.84 -20.70 16.71
N LEU A 233 7.15 -19.62 16.01
CA LEU A 233 7.67 -19.67 14.64
C LEU A 233 9.02 -20.41 14.58
N TYR A 234 9.93 -20.11 15.51
CA TYR A 234 11.23 -20.80 15.57
C TYR A 234 11.07 -22.30 15.85
N GLY A 235 10.14 -22.70 16.72
CA GLY A 235 9.81 -24.08 16.97
C GLY A 235 9.35 -24.83 15.71
N TYR A 236 8.50 -24.20 14.89
CA TYR A 236 8.11 -24.78 13.60
C TYR A 236 9.29 -24.89 12.64
N ILE A 237 10.12 -23.83 12.51
CA ILE A 237 11.31 -23.86 11.64
C ILE A 237 12.29 -24.96 12.06
N SER A 238 12.52 -25.15 13.36
CA SER A 238 13.47 -26.14 13.89
C SER A 238 12.99 -27.58 13.67
N SER A 239 11.69 -27.79 13.49
CA SER A 239 11.08 -29.11 13.27
C SER A 239 10.94 -29.48 11.78
N VAL A 240 11.33 -28.58 10.86
CA VAL A 240 11.18 -28.81 9.42
C VAL A 240 12.12 -29.91 8.93
N PRO A 241 11.62 -30.91 8.16
CA PRO A 241 12.48 -31.95 7.56
C PRO A 241 13.46 -31.37 6.53
N TRP A 242 14.60 -32.04 6.36
CA TRP A 242 15.66 -31.56 5.47
C TRP A 242 15.21 -31.34 4.01
N TRP A 243 14.31 -32.16 3.47
CA TRP A 243 13.79 -31.98 2.10
C TRP A 243 12.95 -30.69 1.95
N THR A 244 12.24 -30.31 2.98
CA THR A 244 11.50 -29.02 3.00
C THR A 244 12.46 -27.84 3.11
N ILE A 245 13.57 -27.99 3.87
CA ILE A 245 14.64 -26.97 3.92
C ILE A 245 15.20 -26.73 2.52
N GLU A 246 15.47 -27.79 1.75
CA GLU A 246 15.96 -27.68 0.38
C GLU A 246 14.94 -27.00 -0.56
N ASP A 247 13.65 -27.30 -0.41
CA ASP A 247 12.60 -26.62 -1.18
C ASP A 247 12.51 -25.13 -0.83
N ILE A 248 12.69 -24.76 0.43
CA ILE A 248 12.72 -23.35 0.87
C ILE A 248 13.96 -22.64 0.30
N LYS A 249 15.14 -23.26 0.36
CA LYS A 249 16.38 -22.69 -0.27
C LYS A 249 16.20 -22.43 -1.76
N ARG A 250 15.47 -23.28 -2.48
CA ARG A 250 15.17 -23.07 -3.91
C ARG A 250 14.37 -21.81 -4.20
N VAL A 251 13.54 -21.32 -3.25
CA VAL A 251 12.85 -20.04 -3.41
C VAL A 251 13.84 -18.90 -3.62
N SER A 252 14.87 -18.83 -2.78
CA SER A 252 15.93 -17.80 -2.88
C SER A 252 16.74 -17.92 -4.16
N ILE A 253 17.08 -19.13 -4.58
CA ILE A 253 17.86 -19.40 -5.80
C ILE A 253 17.09 -18.97 -7.05
N THR A 254 15.80 -19.30 -7.14
CA THR A 254 14.97 -18.94 -8.30
C THR A 254 14.78 -17.43 -8.44
N LEU A 255 14.74 -16.71 -7.32
CA LEU A 255 14.61 -15.26 -7.32
C LEU A 255 15.91 -14.52 -7.63
N ALA A 256 17.07 -15.15 -7.37
CA ALA A 256 18.41 -14.58 -7.64
C ALA A 256 18.90 -14.79 -9.08
N GLY A 257 18.35 -15.76 -9.80
CA GLY A 257 18.78 -16.16 -11.13
C GLY A 257 18.05 -15.45 -12.29
N SER A 258 18.28 -15.96 -13.51
CA SER A 258 17.59 -15.50 -14.74
C SER A 258 16.07 -15.67 -14.70
N ASN A 259 15.56 -16.45 -13.75
CA ASN A 259 14.13 -16.69 -13.49
C ASN A 259 13.59 -15.86 -12.32
N ALA A 260 14.16 -14.69 -12.04
CA ALA A 260 13.77 -13.79 -10.93
C ALA A 260 12.26 -13.41 -10.91
N HIS A 261 11.54 -13.68 -12.00
CA HIS A 261 10.12 -13.44 -12.14
C HIS A 261 9.25 -14.69 -11.85
N ARG A 262 9.84 -15.79 -11.42
CA ARG A 262 9.11 -17.03 -11.09
C ARG A 262 9.33 -17.43 -9.65
N LEU A 263 8.22 -17.74 -8.99
CA LEU A 263 8.22 -18.27 -7.64
C LEU A 263 8.39 -19.79 -7.67
N TYR A 264 9.25 -20.35 -6.82
CA TYR A 264 9.27 -21.79 -6.60
C TYR A 264 8.15 -22.17 -5.63
N TRP A 265 7.04 -22.65 -6.17
CA TRP A 265 5.78 -22.81 -5.45
C TRP A 265 5.85 -23.76 -4.26
N PRO A 266 6.46 -24.98 -4.34
CA PRO A 266 6.52 -25.90 -3.20
C PRO A 266 7.21 -25.26 -1.98
N GLY A 267 8.38 -24.67 -2.18
CA GLY A 267 9.12 -24.03 -1.10
C GLY A 267 8.40 -22.82 -0.53
N PHE A 268 7.80 -21.99 -1.38
CA PHE A 268 7.02 -20.84 -0.88
C PHE A 268 5.76 -21.26 -0.13
N GLN A 269 5.09 -22.34 -0.58
CA GLN A 269 3.95 -22.89 0.15
C GLN A 269 4.37 -23.43 1.52
N ALA A 270 5.52 -24.10 1.62
CA ALA A 270 6.05 -24.55 2.90
C ALA A 270 6.31 -23.36 3.85
N ILE A 271 6.85 -22.25 3.34
CA ILE A 271 7.00 -21.01 4.13
C ILE A 271 5.63 -20.52 4.63
N MET A 272 4.61 -20.49 3.76
CA MET A 272 3.26 -20.06 4.14
C MET A 272 2.65 -20.93 5.23
N ASP A 273 2.83 -22.23 5.13
CA ASP A 273 2.32 -23.18 6.13
C ASP A 273 3.05 -23.03 7.48
N ILE A 274 4.36 -22.73 7.47
CA ILE A 274 5.16 -22.49 8.67
C ILE A 274 4.78 -21.17 9.37
N ILE A 275 4.53 -20.10 8.62
CA ILE A 275 4.18 -18.81 9.23
C ILE A 275 2.70 -18.71 9.64
N LEU A 276 1.82 -19.52 9.06
CA LEU A 276 0.36 -19.43 9.29
C LEU A 276 -0.05 -19.37 10.77
N PRO A 277 0.52 -20.17 11.70
CA PRO A 277 0.14 -20.14 13.11
C PRO A 277 0.38 -18.81 13.82
N VAL A 278 1.34 -18.00 13.33
CA VAL A 278 1.73 -16.73 13.95
C VAL A 278 1.15 -15.51 13.23
N VAL A 279 0.47 -15.70 12.08
CA VAL A 279 -0.18 -14.61 11.34
C VAL A 279 -1.40 -14.11 12.11
N ARG A 280 -1.41 -12.83 12.45
CA ARG A 280 -2.49 -12.16 13.19
C ARG A 280 -3.47 -11.42 12.29
N GLU A 281 -3.03 -10.97 11.10
CA GLU A 281 -3.87 -10.23 10.16
C GLU A 281 -4.82 -11.17 9.43
N GLU A 282 -6.10 -11.04 9.71
CA GLU A 282 -7.16 -11.93 9.21
C GLU A 282 -7.15 -12.07 7.68
N LYS A 283 -6.92 -10.95 6.97
CA LYS A 283 -6.88 -10.96 5.51
C LYS A 283 -5.72 -11.80 4.96
N LEU A 284 -4.52 -11.67 5.52
CA LEU A 284 -3.37 -12.49 5.14
C LEU A 284 -3.62 -13.96 5.47
N LYS A 285 -4.15 -14.25 6.66
CA LYS A 285 -4.51 -15.59 7.10
C LYS A 285 -5.48 -16.27 6.14
N GLN A 286 -6.55 -15.57 5.73
CA GLN A 286 -7.51 -16.09 4.75
C GLN A 286 -6.85 -16.41 3.40
N LEU A 287 -5.94 -15.56 2.91
CA LEU A 287 -5.22 -15.81 1.67
C LEU A 287 -4.27 -17.00 1.74
N ILE A 288 -3.70 -17.29 2.92
CA ILE A 288 -2.86 -18.47 3.13
C ILE A 288 -3.72 -19.74 3.23
N VAL A 289 -4.86 -19.69 3.93
CA VAL A 289 -5.73 -20.87 4.14
C VAL A 289 -6.49 -21.26 2.87
N MET A 290 -6.92 -20.25 2.06
CA MET A 290 -7.66 -20.51 0.83
C MET A 290 -6.80 -21.24 -0.19
N ARG A 291 -7.19 -22.48 -0.56
CA ARG A 291 -6.49 -23.31 -1.54
C ARG A 291 -7.14 -23.19 -2.91
N VAL A 292 -6.30 -23.16 -3.95
CA VAL A 292 -6.73 -23.01 -5.35
C VAL A 292 -5.95 -23.96 -6.26
N GLY A 293 -6.61 -24.36 -7.37
CA GLY A 293 -6.02 -25.25 -8.36
C GLY A 293 -5.97 -26.71 -7.94
N GLN A 294 -5.51 -27.56 -8.85
CA GLN A 294 -5.39 -29.02 -8.60
C GLN A 294 -4.35 -29.35 -7.53
N ASN A 295 -3.27 -28.59 -7.47
CA ASN A 295 -2.18 -28.80 -6.52
C ASN A 295 -2.43 -28.19 -5.13
N GLN A 296 -3.60 -27.60 -4.90
CA GLN A 296 -4.02 -27.06 -3.60
C GLN A 296 -3.04 -26.04 -3.00
N TYR A 297 -2.40 -25.21 -3.83
CA TYR A 297 -1.60 -24.09 -3.34
C TYR A 297 -2.47 -22.99 -2.74
N SER A 298 -1.93 -22.26 -1.77
CA SER A 298 -2.62 -21.10 -1.19
C SER A 298 -2.84 -19.99 -2.22
N LEU A 299 -3.94 -19.26 -2.08
CA LEU A 299 -4.26 -18.16 -2.99
C LEU A 299 -3.13 -17.11 -3.00
N ILE A 300 -2.48 -16.87 -1.85
CA ILE A 300 -1.36 -15.92 -1.78
C ILE A 300 -0.17 -16.37 -2.64
N THR A 301 0.11 -17.68 -2.72
CA THR A 301 1.18 -18.22 -3.59
C THR A 301 0.87 -17.93 -5.06
N VAL A 302 -0.37 -18.14 -5.49
CA VAL A 302 -0.81 -17.84 -6.86
C VAL A 302 -0.73 -16.35 -7.18
N LEU A 303 -1.24 -15.51 -6.27
CA LEU A 303 -1.22 -14.05 -6.44
C LEU A 303 0.21 -13.49 -6.46
N LEU A 304 1.08 -14.00 -5.58
CA LEU A 304 2.47 -13.57 -5.54
C LEU A 304 3.21 -13.97 -6.83
N ASN A 305 3.00 -15.19 -7.33
CA ASN A 305 3.59 -15.59 -8.60
C ASN A 305 3.10 -14.71 -9.76
N SER A 306 1.81 -14.39 -9.81
CA SER A 306 1.26 -13.46 -10.81
C SER A 306 1.89 -12.07 -10.71
N TYR A 307 2.09 -11.58 -9.47
CA TYR A 307 2.76 -10.29 -9.22
C TYR A 307 4.22 -10.29 -9.66
N LEU A 308 4.97 -11.35 -9.37
CA LEU A 308 6.37 -11.46 -9.78
C LEU A 308 6.53 -11.60 -11.30
N SER A 309 5.59 -12.30 -11.97
CA SER A 309 5.65 -12.57 -13.42
C SER A 309 5.25 -11.37 -14.28
N GLY A 310 4.25 -10.60 -13.87
CA GLY A 310 3.67 -9.53 -14.71
C GLY A 310 3.19 -8.32 -13.91
N GLY A 311 3.62 -8.20 -12.65
CA GLY A 311 3.36 -7.05 -11.81
C GLY A 311 1.90 -6.84 -11.45
N PHE A 312 1.58 -5.60 -11.12
CA PHE A 312 0.24 -5.16 -10.73
C PHE A 312 -0.84 -5.48 -11.77
N LEU A 313 -0.54 -5.22 -13.03
CA LEU A 313 -1.52 -5.38 -14.13
C LEU A 313 -1.88 -6.84 -14.39
N SER A 314 -0.94 -7.76 -14.27
CA SER A 314 -1.19 -9.20 -14.39
C SER A 314 -2.14 -9.71 -13.32
N MET A 315 -2.02 -9.21 -12.08
CA MET A 315 -2.97 -9.54 -11.02
C MET A 315 -4.36 -8.96 -11.29
N VAL A 316 -4.45 -7.75 -11.84
CA VAL A 316 -5.75 -7.15 -12.23
C VAL A 316 -6.42 -8.01 -13.29
N GLN A 317 -5.67 -8.41 -14.31
CA GLN A 317 -6.17 -9.27 -15.40
C GLN A 317 -6.66 -10.61 -14.84
N TYR A 318 -5.91 -11.25 -13.93
CA TYR A 318 -6.33 -12.47 -13.25
C TYR A 318 -7.73 -12.36 -12.62
N TYR A 319 -8.04 -11.24 -11.96
CA TYR A 319 -9.35 -11.05 -11.33
C TYR A 319 -10.47 -10.73 -12.32
N VAL A 320 -10.16 -10.03 -13.40
CA VAL A 320 -11.14 -9.72 -14.46
C VAL A 320 -11.51 -10.96 -15.27
N GLU A 321 -10.53 -11.81 -15.57
CA GLU A 321 -10.71 -13.00 -16.42
C GLU A 321 -11.09 -14.28 -15.65
N ARG A 322 -11.16 -14.20 -14.33
CA ARG A 322 -11.47 -15.36 -13.49
C ARG A 322 -12.86 -15.90 -13.78
N LYS A 323 -12.95 -17.19 -14.17
CA LYS A 323 -14.22 -17.83 -14.62
C LYS A 323 -15.25 -17.95 -13.50
N ASP A 324 -14.82 -18.24 -12.27
CA ASP A 324 -15.74 -18.55 -11.16
C ASP A 324 -16.40 -17.31 -10.55
N ASN A 325 -15.73 -16.17 -10.60
CA ASN A 325 -16.23 -14.90 -10.06
C ASN A 325 -15.46 -13.73 -10.70
N PRO A 326 -15.78 -13.38 -11.96
CA PRO A 326 -15.12 -12.27 -12.63
C PRO A 326 -15.47 -10.96 -11.94
N LYS A 327 -14.45 -10.11 -11.74
CA LYS A 327 -14.64 -8.78 -11.16
C LYS A 327 -14.72 -7.73 -12.25
N THR A 328 -15.45 -6.67 -11.96
CA THR A 328 -15.34 -5.46 -12.79
C THR A 328 -13.91 -4.91 -12.69
N LYS A 329 -13.49 -4.14 -13.69
CA LYS A 329 -12.16 -3.53 -13.72
C LYS A 329 -11.88 -2.72 -12.44
N ASP A 330 -12.86 -1.91 -12.01
CA ASP A 330 -12.73 -1.07 -10.82
C ASP A 330 -12.57 -1.89 -9.54
N GLU A 331 -13.33 -2.97 -9.37
CA GLU A 331 -13.21 -3.88 -8.23
C GLU A 331 -11.85 -4.59 -8.24
N ALA A 332 -11.41 -5.08 -9.39
CA ALA A 332 -10.12 -5.74 -9.55
C ALA A 332 -8.97 -4.78 -9.22
N MET A 333 -9.00 -3.55 -9.73
CA MET A 333 -8.01 -2.52 -9.44
C MET A 333 -7.91 -2.23 -7.94
N ARG A 334 -9.04 -2.01 -7.25
CA ARG A 334 -9.03 -1.78 -5.80
C ARG A 334 -8.52 -2.97 -5.02
N GLN A 335 -8.94 -4.17 -5.39
CA GLN A 335 -8.54 -5.39 -4.69
C GLN A 335 -7.05 -5.67 -4.82
N VAL A 336 -6.51 -5.54 -6.03
CA VAL A 336 -5.09 -5.73 -6.29
C VAL A 336 -4.27 -4.66 -5.61
N ALA A 337 -4.69 -3.40 -5.67
CA ALA A 337 -4.02 -2.31 -4.95
C ALA A 337 -3.98 -2.57 -3.43
N ASP A 338 -5.06 -3.07 -2.85
CA ASP A 338 -5.09 -3.41 -1.43
C ASP A 338 -4.18 -4.60 -1.10
N PHE A 339 -4.08 -5.60 -1.98
CA PHE A 339 -3.12 -6.70 -1.79
C PHE A 339 -1.68 -6.21 -1.89
N VAL A 340 -1.34 -5.46 -2.93
CA VAL A 340 0.04 -5.01 -3.15
C VAL A 340 0.47 -4.01 -2.08
N TYR A 341 -0.35 -3.00 -1.80
CA TYR A 341 0.05 -1.89 -0.93
C TYR A 341 -0.12 -2.18 0.56
N ASN A 342 -1.02 -3.08 0.96
CA ASN A 342 -1.27 -3.41 2.35
C ASN A 342 -0.81 -4.82 2.71
N VAL A 343 -1.25 -5.86 1.97
CA VAL A 343 -0.93 -7.24 2.35
C VAL A 343 0.52 -7.58 2.03
N PHE A 344 0.98 -7.37 0.79
CA PHE A 344 2.34 -7.75 0.40
C PHE A 344 3.37 -6.84 1.07
N LYS A 345 3.21 -5.52 0.92
CA LYS A 345 4.18 -4.54 1.38
C LYS A 345 4.39 -4.51 2.89
N TYR A 346 3.34 -4.75 3.67
CA TYR A 346 3.41 -4.63 5.13
C TYR A 346 3.22 -5.96 5.86
N HIS A 347 2.10 -6.65 5.62
CA HIS A 347 1.78 -7.84 6.40
C HIS A 347 2.66 -9.03 6.03
N LEU A 348 2.79 -9.32 4.74
CA LEU A 348 3.59 -10.45 4.28
C LEU A 348 5.08 -10.23 4.54
N VAL A 349 5.60 -9.03 4.23
CA VAL A 349 7.01 -8.68 4.46
C VAL A 349 7.40 -8.84 5.93
N LYS A 350 6.52 -8.45 6.86
CA LYS A 350 6.75 -8.62 8.30
C LYS A 350 7.03 -10.06 8.69
N TYR A 351 6.18 -10.99 8.25
CA TYR A 351 6.32 -12.41 8.61
C TYR A 351 7.40 -13.13 7.80
N LEU A 352 7.53 -12.80 6.51
CA LEU A 352 8.61 -13.35 5.68
C LEU A 352 9.99 -12.91 6.17
N GLY A 353 10.13 -11.65 6.60
CA GLY A 353 11.39 -11.14 7.12
C GLY A 353 11.78 -11.82 8.43
N LEU A 354 10.83 -12.01 9.35
CA LEU A 354 11.08 -12.75 10.57
C LEU A 354 11.42 -14.23 10.28
N PHE A 355 10.66 -14.87 9.37
CA PHE A 355 10.93 -16.22 8.92
C PHE A 355 12.35 -16.33 8.33
N ASP A 356 12.75 -15.41 7.45
CA ASP A 356 14.06 -15.42 6.81
C ASP A 356 15.20 -15.37 7.82
N VAL A 357 15.12 -14.51 8.82
CA VAL A 357 16.14 -14.39 9.86
C VAL A 357 16.25 -15.70 10.66
N PHE A 358 15.13 -16.26 11.11
CA PHE A 358 15.12 -17.50 11.90
C PHE A 358 15.51 -18.73 11.08
N PHE A 359 15.08 -18.80 9.82
CA PHE A 359 15.44 -19.88 8.91
C PHE A 359 16.95 -19.89 8.63
N ARG A 360 17.52 -18.73 8.31
CA ARG A 360 18.96 -18.61 8.08
C ARG A 360 19.77 -18.96 9.32
N TYR A 361 19.32 -18.52 10.50
CA TYR A 361 19.95 -18.89 11.75
C TYR A 361 19.90 -20.42 11.99
N GLN A 362 18.74 -21.05 11.80
CA GLN A 362 18.58 -22.50 11.97
C GLN A 362 19.45 -23.31 11.00
N VAL A 363 19.49 -22.91 9.73
CA VAL A 363 20.35 -23.55 8.71
C VAL A 363 21.83 -23.36 9.05
N SER A 364 22.26 -22.16 9.41
CA SER A 364 23.61 -21.82 9.85
C SER A 364 24.04 -22.72 11.02
N LYS A 365 23.17 -22.89 12.04
CA LYS A 365 23.43 -23.77 13.20
C LYS A 365 23.54 -25.24 12.80
N SER A 366 22.65 -25.72 11.92
CA SER A 366 22.60 -27.14 11.53
C SER A 366 23.74 -27.54 10.56
N GLU A 367 24.15 -26.65 9.68
CA GLU A 367 25.22 -26.90 8.68
C GLU A 367 26.59 -26.39 9.14
N ASN A 368 26.67 -25.72 10.30
CA ASN A 368 27.88 -25.13 10.87
C ASN A 368 28.59 -24.17 9.89
N ILE A 369 27.81 -23.29 9.26
CA ILE A 369 28.26 -22.25 8.34
C ILE A 369 27.87 -20.86 8.85
N ASN A 370 28.46 -19.79 8.27
CA ASN A 370 28.06 -18.45 8.66
C ASN A 370 26.62 -18.15 8.17
N MET A 371 25.82 -17.48 8.99
CA MET A 371 24.48 -17.06 8.63
C MET A 371 24.42 -16.18 7.36
N GLU A 372 25.47 -15.43 7.07
CA GLU A 372 25.58 -14.62 5.85
C GLU A 372 25.75 -15.46 4.57
N GLU A 373 26.24 -16.69 4.70
CA GLU A 373 26.42 -17.63 3.59
C GLU A 373 25.10 -18.34 3.23
N VAL A 374 24.12 -18.35 4.12
CA VAL A 374 22.81 -18.95 3.87
C VAL A 374 22.00 -18.04 2.96
N ALA A 375 21.61 -18.57 1.80
CA ALA A 375 20.74 -17.86 0.87
C ALA A 375 19.38 -17.53 1.51
N GLY A 376 19.01 -16.25 1.53
CA GLY A 376 17.81 -15.75 2.17
C GLY A 376 16.80 -15.15 1.17
N LEU A 377 15.65 -14.70 1.71
CA LEU A 377 14.55 -14.11 0.95
C LEU A 377 14.75 -12.61 0.64
N GLY A 378 15.94 -12.06 0.85
CA GLY A 378 16.19 -10.62 0.76
C GLY A 378 15.71 -9.95 -0.54
N LEU A 379 15.90 -10.60 -1.70
CA LEU A 379 15.42 -10.09 -2.99
C LEU A 379 13.89 -10.09 -3.06
N LEU A 380 13.23 -11.13 -2.54
CA LEU A 380 11.77 -11.17 -2.47
C LEU A 380 11.23 -10.05 -1.58
N LEU A 381 11.80 -9.87 -0.41
CA LEU A 381 11.42 -8.82 0.52
C LEU A 381 11.56 -7.43 -0.12
N GLN A 382 12.67 -7.17 -0.81
CA GLN A 382 12.87 -5.92 -1.55
C GLN A 382 11.82 -5.70 -2.64
N LYS A 383 11.53 -6.75 -3.44
CA LYS A 383 10.51 -6.64 -4.50
C LYS A 383 9.12 -6.40 -3.93
N LEU A 384 8.77 -7.01 -2.79
CA LEU A 384 7.47 -6.79 -2.14
C LEU A 384 7.35 -5.39 -1.53
N GLU A 385 8.42 -4.91 -0.89
CA GLU A 385 8.40 -3.61 -0.19
C GLU A 385 8.47 -2.43 -1.16
N TYR A 386 9.36 -2.50 -2.16
CA TYR A 386 9.67 -1.38 -3.05
C TYR A 386 9.16 -1.56 -4.49
N ASN A 387 8.67 -2.73 -4.87
CA ASN A 387 8.45 -3.15 -6.26
C ASN A 387 9.71 -3.06 -7.13
N ALA A 388 10.89 -3.09 -6.52
CA ALA A 388 12.18 -2.82 -7.15
C ALA A 388 13.27 -3.67 -6.51
N LEU A 389 14.29 -4.08 -7.31
CA LEU A 389 15.42 -4.89 -6.85
C LEU A 389 16.70 -4.07 -6.73
N SER A 390 16.92 -3.11 -7.64
CA SER A 390 18.14 -2.28 -7.65
C SER A 390 17.99 -1.02 -6.77
N PRO A 391 19.08 -0.42 -6.26
CA PRO A 391 19.04 0.84 -5.52
C PRO A 391 18.45 1.99 -6.34
N ASN A 392 18.72 2.06 -7.64
CA ASN A 392 18.17 3.09 -8.51
C ASN A 392 16.69 2.91 -8.74
N ALA A 393 16.24 1.69 -9.03
CA ALA A 393 14.81 1.40 -9.19
C ALA A 393 14.02 1.68 -7.89
N ARG A 394 14.63 1.47 -6.71
CA ARG A 394 14.00 1.85 -5.43
C ARG A 394 13.78 3.36 -5.31
N LYS A 395 14.79 4.18 -5.63
CA LYS A 395 14.63 5.65 -5.64
C LYS A 395 13.51 6.08 -6.59
N VAL A 396 13.45 5.49 -7.78
CA VAL A 396 12.42 5.75 -8.80
C VAL A 396 11.04 5.33 -8.30
N SER A 397 10.92 4.15 -7.68
CA SER A 397 9.67 3.65 -7.09
C SER A 397 9.16 4.56 -5.97
N ASP A 398 10.05 5.05 -5.11
CA ASP A 398 9.69 5.97 -4.01
C ASP A 398 9.20 7.33 -4.52
N TYR A 399 9.76 7.81 -5.62
CA TYR A 399 9.28 9.02 -6.28
C TYR A 399 7.83 8.87 -6.79
N GLY A 400 7.41 7.66 -7.12
CA GLY A 400 6.10 7.33 -7.67
C GLY A 400 6.06 7.60 -9.16
N VAL A 401 6.39 6.59 -9.95
CA VAL A 401 6.47 6.61 -11.42
C VAL A 401 5.66 5.46 -12.02
N PRO A 402 5.35 5.49 -13.33
CA PRO A 402 4.76 4.34 -14.03
C PRO A 402 5.55 3.05 -13.82
N PHE A 403 4.85 1.92 -13.73
CA PHE A 403 5.45 0.61 -13.41
C PHE A 403 6.59 0.24 -14.36
N LYS A 404 6.44 0.51 -15.65
CA LYS A 404 7.41 0.21 -16.69
C LYS A 404 8.76 0.92 -16.49
N LEU A 405 8.73 2.15 -15.93
CA LEU A 405 9.96 2.84 -15.58
C LEU A 405 10.71 2.12 -14.45
N ILE A 406 10.01 1.63 -13.44
CA ILE A 406 10.65 0.87 -12.34
C ILE A 406 11.36 -0.35 -12.89
N ASP A 407 10.69 -1.11 -13.76
CA ASP A 407 11.25 -2.30 -14.39
C ASP A 407 12.46 -1.95 -15.27
N CYS A 408 12.45 -0.81 -15.95
CA CYS A 408 13.58 -0.30 -16.73
C CYS A 408 14.82 -0.04 -15.86
N TYR A 409 14.66 0.56 -14.70
CA TYR A 409 15.75 0.82 -13.76
C TYR A 409 16.22 -0.42 -12.99
N ASP A 410 15.41 -1.48 -12.95
CA ASP A 410 15.77 -2.79 -12.38
C ASP A 410 16.56 -3.66 -13.37
N SER A 411 16.37 -3.44 -14.67
CA SER A 411 16.99 -4.25 -15.71
C SER A 411 18.52 -4.11 -15.72
N LYS A 412 19.22 -5.23 -15.82
CA LYS A 412 20.68 -5.26 -16.05
C LYS A 412 21.05 -4.98 -17.50
N SER A 413 20.10 -5.08 -18.42
CA SER A 413 20.25 -4.69 -19.83
C SER A 413 19.77 -3.26 -20.01
N PRO A 414 20.38 -2.45 -20.89
CA PRO A 414 19.82 -1.16 -21.27
C PRO A 414 18.42 -1.41 -21.81
N TYR A 415 17.42 -0.97 -21.05
CA TYR A 415 16.03 -1.03 -21.52
C TYR A 415 15.89 -0.10 -22.71
N ASP A 416 15.21 -0.56 -23.76
CA ASP A 416 14.94 0.29 -24.92
C ASP A 416 13.94 1.38 -24.54
N LYS A 417 14.46 2.56 -24.16
CA LYS A 417 13.66 3.74 -23.82
C LYS A 417 12.76 4.20 -24.98
N GLY A 418 13.01 3.75 -26.19
CA GLY A 418 12.15 3.95 -27.36
C GLY A 418 10.77 3.28 -27.25
N GLN A 419 10.60 2.36 -26.29
CA GLN A 419 9.33 1.73 -26.00
C GLN A 419 8.44 2.52 -25.00
N PHE A 420 8.95 3.61 -24.43
CA PHE A 420 8.17 4.45 -23.54
C PHE A 420 7.13 5.25 -24.34
N ASP A 421 5.92 5.35 -23.78
CA ASP A 421 4.94 6.31 -24.29
C ASP A 421 5.33 7.76 -23.93
N ALA A 422 4.57 8.73 -24.44
CA ALA A 422 4.89 10.15 -24.25
C ALA A 422 4.88 10.58 -22.77
N TYR A 423 3.99 9.99 -21.94
CA TYR A 423 3.94 10.29 -20.52
C TYR A 423 5.12 9.64 -19.77
N GLU A 424 5.44 8.41 -20.08
CA GLU A 424 6.61 7.71 -19.50
C GLU A 424 7.92 8.44 -19.85
N GLN A 425 8.06 8.94 -21.09
CA GLN A 425 9.22 9.76 -21.50
C GLN A 425 9.29 11.07 -20.73
N HIS A 426 8.15 11.75 -20.53
CA HIS A 426 8.08 12.97 -19.75
C HIS A 426 8.55 12.73 -18.29
N ILE A 427 8.05 11.68 -17.65
CA ILE A 427 8.46 11.32 -16.28
C ILE A 427 9.92 10.88 -16.22
N ASP A 428 10.44 10.12 -17.20
CA ASP A 428 11.85 9.72 -17.26
C ASP A 428 12.78 10.95 -17.31
N GLN A 429 12.41 11.98 -18.06
CA GLN A 429 13.14 13.25 -18.10
C GLN A 429 13.13 13.98 -16.75
N GLU A 430 12.00 14.00 -16.04
CA GLU A 430 11.91 14.61 -14.71
C GLU A 430 12.81 13.90 -13.71
N ILE A 431 12.74 12.54 -13.64
CA ILE A 431 13.51 11.77 -12.67
C ILE A 431 15.00 11.69 -13.01
N SER A 432 15.40 11.85 -14.28
CA SER A 432 16.82 11.89 -14.68
C SER A 432 17.61 12.90 -13.86
N ARG A 433 16.97 14.00 -13.44
CA ARG A 433 17.57 15.02 -12.57
C ARG A 433 17.85 14.52 -11.14
N LEU A 434 17.28 13.39 -10.71
CA LEU A 434 17.55 12.80 -9.38
C LEU A 434 18.87 12.00 -9.35
N PHE A 435 19.45 11.73 -10.51
CA PHE A 435 20.68 10.94 -10.67
C PHE A 435 21.87 11.76 -11.15
N THR A 436 21.67 13.03 -11.46
CA THR A 436 22.71 14.02 -11.72
C THR A 436 23.07 14.79 -10.46
#